data_0ffc3ebcb16287c686198764b2fd714e
#
_entry.id   0ffc3ebcb16287c686198764b2fd714e
#
_cell.length_a   1.000
_cell.length_b   1.000
_cell.length_c   1.000
_cell.angle_alpha   90.00
_cell.angle_beta   90.00
_cell.angle_gamma   90.00
#
_symmetry.space_group_name_H-M   'P 1'
#
loop_
_entity.id
_entity.type
_entity.pdbx_description
1 polymer ?
#
loop_
_entity_poly.entity_id
_entity_poly.type
_entity_poly.pdbx_seq_one_letter_code
_entity_poly.pdbx_strand_id
1 'polypeptide(L)'
;MPRPYRLGRRQELVDRTAQTILSAAHDLVSQEPAEAVSVGAIARRAGVSRLTVYQRFGSRSGLLQALAPRSARTEAVEGNPRDALRHHLVEACTAWAVAPALYRHLPAKSDSDSGSHRHLAERLLAGDALRPGCSLREAEDVLGALTSFALFDRLHHDGRRTPAAVADILMRLAAGILA
;
A
#
# COMPACT_ATOMS: atom_id res chain seq x y z
N MET A 1 46.09 -15.69 -4.85
CA MET A 1 45.14 -15.14 -3.87
C MET A 1 44.29 -14.12 -4.58
N PRO A 2 43.02 -14.38 -4.94
CA PRO A 2 42.10 -13.36 -5.50
C PRO A 2 41.58 -12.48 -4.36
N ARG A 3 41.69 -11.16 -4.55
CA ARG A 3 41.20 -10.15 -3.59
C ARG A 3 39.67 -10.15 -3.50
N PRO A 4 39.03 -10.33 -2.34
CA PRO A 4 37.57 -10.10 -2.16
C PRO A 4 37.34 -8.60 -1.98
N TYR A 5 37.33 -7.84 -3.09
CA TYR A 5 37.19 -6.40 -3.01
C TYR A 5 36.34 -5.87 -4.15
N ARG A 6 35.27 -5.16 -3.83
CA ARG A 6 34.46 -4.19 -4.61
C ARG A 6 32.94 -4.38 -4.69
N LEU A 7 32.38 -5.51 -4.31
CA LEU A 7 30.92 -5.66 -4.32
C LEU A 7 30.25 -4.88 -3.18
N GLY A 8 30.81 -4.88 -1.97
CA GLY A 8 30.23 -4.20 -0.82
C GLY A 8 30.17 -2.67 -0.96
N ARG A 9 31.28 -2.01 -1.31
CA ARG A 9 31.29 -0.54 -1.47
C ARG A 9 30.36 -0.02 -2.58
N ARG A 10 30.23 -0.78 -3.67
CA ARG A 10 29.32 -0.42 -4.74
C ARG A 10 27.87 -0.59 -4.31
N GLN A 11 27.57 -1.63 -3.56
CA GLN A 11 26.25 -1.86 -2.98
C GLN A 11 25.90 -0.76 -1.97
N GLU A 12 26.81 -0.40 -1.08
CA GLU A 12 26.60 0.70 -0.10
C GLU A 12 26.33 2.04 -0.77
N LEU A 13 27.05 2.39 -1.86
CA LEU A 13 26.79 3.61 -2.63
C LEU A 13 25.43 3.58 -3.33
N VAL A 14 25.06 2.40 -3.82
CA VAL A 14 23.78 2.13 -4.44
C VAL A 14 22.64 2.34 -3.45
N ASP A 15 22.76 1.80 -2.26
CA ASP A 15 21.77 1.87 -1.19
C ASP A 15 21.66 3.30 -0.64
N ARG A 16 22.79 3.99 -0.51
CA ARG A 16 22.84 5.39 -0.09
C ARG A 16 22.12 6.31 -1.10
N THR A 17 22.33 6.10 -2.40
CA THR A 17 21.63 6.85 -3.44
C THR A 17 20.13 6.60 -3.39
N ALA A 18 19.69 5.36 -3.22
CA ALA A 18 18.28 5.03 -3.08
C ALA A 18 17.65 5.70 -1.85
N GLN A 19 18.32 5.69 -0.72
CA GLN A 19 17.87 6.38 0.50
C GLN A 19 17.75 7.90 0.30
N THR A 20 18.72 8.53 -0.38
CA THR A 20 18.66 9.97 -0.68
C THR A 20 17.46 10.31 -1.56
N ILE A 21 17.17 9.48 -2.56
CA ILE A 21 16.00 9.65 -3.43
C ILE A 21 14.70 9.48 -2.63
N LEU A 22 14.60 8.46 -1.76
CA LEU A 22 13.43 8.22 -0.93
C LEU A 22 13.19 9.35 0.07
N SER A 23 14.25 9.86 0.71
CA SER A 23 14.14 11.03 1.61
C SER A 23 13.61 12.26 0.87
N ALA A 24 14.18 12.58 -0.30
CA ALA A 24 13.73 13.70 -1.12
C ALA A 24 12.27 13.55 -1.59
N ALA A 25 11.86 12.33 -1.91
CA ALA A 25 10.49 12.02 -2.30
C ALA A 25 9.52 12.14 -1.12
N HIS A 26 9.89 11.65 0.05
CA HIS A 26 9.11 11.79 1.29
C HIS A 26 8.86 13.25 1.64
N ASP A 27 9.90 14.09 1.59
CA ASP A 27 9.79 15.52 1.88
C ASP A 27 8.82 16.20 0.91
N LEU A 28 8.94 15.93 -0.40
CA LEU A 28 8.06 16.52 -1.41
C LEU A 28 6.61 16.06 -1.24
N VAL A 29 6.36 14.78 -0.99
CA VAL A 29 5.02 14.24 -0.75
C VAL A 29 4.36 14.87 0.46
N SER A 30 5.14 15.22 1.48
CA SER A 30 4.63 15.81 2.72
C SER A 30 4.36 17.31 2.61
N GLN A 31 5.01 18.01 1.68
CA GLN A 31 5.00 19.47 1.58
C GLN A 31 4.26 20.02 0.37
N GLU A 32 4.14 19.23 -0.70
CA GLU A 32 3.68 19.69 -2.00
C GLU A 32 2.39 18.99 -2.44
N PRO A 33 1.53 19.65 -3.23
CA PRO A 33 0.37 19.02 -3.84
C PRO A 33 0.79 17.94 -4.84
N ALA A 34 -0.14 17.02 -5.17
CA ALA A 34 0.13 15.85 -5.99
C ALA A 34 0.75 16.17 -7.35
N GLU A 35 0.34 17.26 -7.96
CA GLU A 35 0.77 17.71 -9.28
C GLU A 35 2.24 18.17 -9.28
N ALA A 36 2.73 18.66 -8.15
CA ALA A 36 4.11 19.14 -7.99
C ALA A 36 5.11 18.00 -7.76
N VAL A 37 4.65 16.84 -7.25
CA VAL A 37 5.50 15.68 -6.95
C VAL A 37 5.80 14.90 -8.23
N SER A 38 6.80 15.34 -8.98
CA SER A 38 7.27 14.69 -10.21
C SER A 38 8.64 14.04 -10.02
N VAL A 39 8.97 13.04 -10.86
CA VAL A 39 10.32 12.43 -10.87
C VAL A 39 11.39 13.50 -11.09
N GLY A 40 11.10 14.54 -11.88
CA GLY A 40 12.02 15.66 -12.09
C GLY A 40 12.25 16.50 -10.85
N ALA A 41 11.20 16.78 -10.07
CA ALA A 41 11.31 17.51 -8.80
C ALA A 41 12.09 16.69 -7.76
N ILE A 42 11.80 15.40 -7.65
CA ILE A 42 12.50 14.49 -6.74
C ILE A 42 13.98 14.37 -7.12
N ALA A 43 14.29 14.19 -8.40
CA ALA A 43 15.68 14.09 -8.87
C ALA A 43 16.49 15.35 -8.56
N ARG A 44 15.92 16.55 -8.80
CA ARG A 44 16.55 17.83 -8.45
C ARG A 44 16.81 17.93 -6.94
N ARG A 45 15.82 17.60 -6.11
CA ARG A 45 15.95 17.67 -4.65
C ARG A 45 16.96 16.65 -4.11
N ALA A 46 17.04 15.48 -4.71
CA ALA A 46 18.00 14.43 -4.37
C ALA A 46 19.41 14.66 -4.94
N GLY A 47 19.63 15.65 -5.81
CA GLY A 47 20.92 15.91 -6.47
C GLY A 47 21.32 14.82 -7.46
N VAL A 48 20.37 14.13 -8.07
CA VAL A 48 20.63 13.04 -9.04
C VAL A 48 19.94 13.30 -10.38
N SER A 49 20.28 12.51 -11.40
CA SER A 49 19.59 12.57 -12.70
C SER A 49 18.22 11.85 -12.64
N ARG A 50 17.27 12.26 -13.50
CA ARG A 50 16.02 11.53 -13.69
C ARG A 50 16.26 10.08 -14.08
N LEU A 51 17.27 9.83 -14.92
CA LEU A 51 17.66 8.49 -15.34
C LEU A 51 18.04 7.62 -14.14
N THR A 52 18.78 8.18 -13.17
CA THR A 52 19.15 7.49 -11.94
C THR A 52 17.92 7.08 -11.14
N VAL A 53 16.91 7.95 -11.05
CA VAL A 53 15.64 7.62 -10.37
C VAL A 53 14.92 6.48 -11.08
N TYR A 54 14.79 6.54 -12.43
CA TYR A 54 14.15 5.48 -13.20
C TYR A 54 14.90 4.15 -13.12
N GLN A 55 16.23 4.15 -13.15
CA GLN A 55 17.04 2.94 -13.00
C GLN A 55 16.86 2.27 -11.63
N ARG A 56 16.52 3.04 -10.59
CA ARG A 56 16.33 2.52 -9.23
C ARG A 56 14.93 2.03 -8.94
N PHE A 57 13.93 2.74 -9.42
CA PHE A 57 12.54 2.55 -9.02
C PHE A 57 11.61 2.22 -10.18
N GLY A 58 12.12 2.19 -11.41
CA GLY A 58 11.38 1.86 -12.63
C GLY A 58 10.39 2.94 -13.04
N SER A 59 9.57 3.46 -12.12
CA SER A 59 8.53 4.44 -12.40
C SER A 59 8.31 5.39 -11.21
N ARG A 60 7.51 6.46 -11.42
CA ARG A 60 7.02 7.30 -10.32
C ARG A 60 6.22 6.48 -9.30
N SER A 61 5.34 5.61 -9.78
CA SER A 61 4.56 4.72 -8.91
C SER A 61 5.45 3.78 -8.11
N GLY A 62 6.45 3.15 -8.72
CA GLY A 62 7.41 2.28 -8.03
C GLY A 62 8.20 3.02 -6.96
N LEU A 63 8.58 4.27 -7.21
CA LEU A 63 9.23 5.12 -6.22
C LEU A 63 8.29 5.41 -5.02
N LEU A 64 7.05 5.82 -5.29
CA LEU A 64 6.08 6.13 -4.24
C LEU A 64 5.66 4.88 -3.45
N GLN A 65 5.54 3.73 -4.12
CA GLN A 65 5.31 2.44 -3.44
C GLN A 65 6.47 2.05 -2.50
N ALA A 66 7.71 2.39 -2.87
CA ALA A 66 8.87 2.17 -2.01
C ALA A 66 8.88 3.04 -0.74
N LEU A 67 8.11 4.14 -0.72
CA LEU A 67 7.89 4.97 0.46
C LEU A 67 6.76 4.43 1.36
N ALA A 68 5.83 3.65 0.81
CA ALA A 68 4.74 3.10 1.59
C ALA A 68 5.30 2.22 2.72
N PRO A 69 4.77 2.34 3.93
CA PRO A 69 5.06 1.38 4.98
C PRO A 69 4.83 -0.02 4.39
N ARG A 70 5.80 -0.91 4.54
CA ARG A 70 5.59 -2.30 4.15
C ARG A 70 4.42 -2.78 5.00
N SER A 71 3.27 -2.96 4.37
CA SER A 71 2.22 -3.78 4.98
C SER A 71 2.90 -5.09 5.36
N ALA A 72 2.85 -5.44 6.63
CA ALA A 72 3.23 -6.77 7.03
C ALA A 72 2.50 -7.66 6.01
N ARG A 73 3.25 -8.47 5.24
CA ARG A 73 2.60 -9.51 4.42
C ARG A 73 1.58 -10.11 5.35
N THR A 74 0.36 -10.21 4.90
CA THR A 74 -0.66 -10.96 5.63
C THR A 74 -0.12 -12.38 5.71
N GLU A 75 0.82 -12.59 6.65
CA GLU A 75 1.18 -13.93 7.10
C GLU A 75 -0.15 -14.51 7.49
N ALA A 76 -0.43 -15.69 6.96
CA ALA A 76 -1.71 -16.33 7.12
C ALA A 76 -2.12 -16.25 8.60
N VAL A 77 -3.00 -15.29 8.92
CA VAL A 77 -3.62 -15.27 10.23
C VAL A 77 -4.38 -16.58 10.27
N GLU A 78 -3.77 -17.58 10.95
CA GLU A 78 -4.42 -18.86 11.21
C GLU A 78 -5.67 -18.52 12.02
N GLY A 79 -6.84 -18.94 11.56
CA GLY A 79 -8.08 -18.68 12.29
C GLY A 79 -9.28 -18.40 11.38
N ASN A 80 -10.32 -17.86 11.99
CA ASN A 80 -11.58 -17.54 11.32
C ASN A 80 -11.33 -16.54 10.15
N PRO A 81 -11.81 -16.81 8.92
CA PRO A 81 -11.65 -15.92 7.77
C PRO A 81 -12.19 -14.51 8.00
N ARG A 82 -13.22 -14.34 8.83
CA ARG A 82 -13.75 -13.03 9.21
C ARG A 82 -12.78 -12.22 10.07
N ASP A 83 -12.06 -12.89 10.98
CA ASP A 83 -11.04 -12.25 11.80
C ASP A 83 -9.84 -11.83 10.95
N ALA A 84 -9.48 -12.66 9.96
CA ALA A 84 -8.46 -12.30 8.96
C ALA A 84 -8.85 -11.06 8.15
N LEU A 85 -10.11 -10.96 7.71
CA LEU A 85 -10.62 -9.76 7.04
C LEU A 85 -10.58 -8.53 7.96
N ARG A 86 -11.04 -8.66 9.20
CA ARG A 86 -10.99 -7.58 10.20
C ARG A 86 -9.56 -7.10 10.40
N HIS A 87 -8.63 -8.01 10.59
CA HIS A 87 -7.22 -7.70 10.76
C HIS A 87 -6.67 -6.94 9.56
N HIS A 88 -6.93 -7.43 8.35
CA HIS A 88 -6.52 -6.78 7.10
C HIS A 88 -7.05 -5.34 6.99
N LEU A 89 -8.32 -5.11 7.31
CA LEU A 89 -8.91 -3.76 7.27
C LEU A 89 -8.31 -2.83 8.33
N VAL A 90 -8.07 -3.33 9.54
CA VAL A 90 -7.44 -2.54 10.62
C VAL A 90 -6.02 -2.15 10.24
N GLU A 91 -5.21 -3.09 9.72
CA GLU A 91 -3.85 -2.81 9.26
C GLU A 91 -3.83 -1.80 8.12
N ALA A 92 -4.68 -1.98 7.11
CA ALA A 92 -4.79 -1.05 6.00
C ALA A 92 -5.16 0.37 6.47
N CYS A 93 -6.20 0.51 7.28
CA CYS A 93 -6.62 1.80 7.84
C CYS A 93 -5.51 2.46 8.68
N THR A 94 -4.78 1.68 9.47
CA THR A 94 -3.67 2.18 10.29
C THR A 94 -2.51 2.65 9.42
N ALA A 95 -2.13 1.88 8.40
CA ALA A 95 -1.06 2.25 7.47
C ALA A 95 -1.41 3.54 6.71
N TRP A 96 -2.64 3.67 6.23
CA TRP A 96 -3.10 4.87 5.54
C TRP A 96 -3.14 6.11 6.43
N ALA A 97 -3.50 5.96 7.70
CA ALA A 97 -3.54 7.05 8.66
C ALA A 97 -2.14 7.59 9.01
N VAL A 98 -1.10 6.73 8.94
CA VAL A 98 0.29 7.14 9.21
C VAL A 98 0.84 8.05 8.11
N ALA A 99 0.47 7.84 6.84
CA ALA A 99 1.02 8.58 5.71
C ALA A 99 -0.05 8.94 4.65
N PRO A 100 -1.14 9.64 5.01
CA PRO A 100 -2.26 9.88 4.09
C PRO A 100 -1.84 10.70 2.87
N ALA A 101 -0.90 11.65 3.03
CA ALA A 101 -0.35 12.42 1.93
C ALA A 101 0.27 11.51 0.86
N LEU A 102 1.04 10.50 1.25
CA LEU A 102 1.64 9.54 0.33
C LEU A 102 0.59 8.78 -0.48
N TYR A 103 -0.44 8.28 0.19
CA TYR A 103 -1.47 7.48 -0.46
C TYR A 103 -2.34 8.28 -1.43
N ARG A 104 -2.49 9.60 -1.24
CA ARG A 104 -3.12 10.51 -2.22
C ARG A 104 -2.32 10.63 -3.52
N HIS A 105 -1.02 10.37 -3.49
CA HIS A 105 -0.13 10.40 -4.66
C HIS A 105 -0.03 9.05 -5.38
N LEU A 106 -0.44 7.97 -4.74
CA LEU A 106 -0.42 6.64 -5.33
C LEU A 106 -1.62 6.43 -6.27
N PRO A 107 -1.43 5.70 -7.38
CA PRO A 107 -2.57 5.33 -8.21
C PRO A 107 -3.54 4.44 -7.45
N ALA A 108 -4.84 4.56 -7.77
CA ALA A 108 -5.92 3.84 -7.08
C ALA A 108 -5.87 2.31 -7.21
N LYS A 109 -5.05 1.77 -8.11
CA LYS A 109 -4.83 0.33 -8.29
C LYS A 109 -3.33 0.06 -8.36
N SER A 110 -2.84 -0.76 -7.44
CA SER A 110 -1.57 -1.46 -7.62
C SER A 110 -1.87 -2.95 -7.84
N ASP A 111 -1.22 -3.58 -8.82
CA ASP A 111 -1.36 -5.02 -9.11
C ASP A 111 -1.00 -5.90 -7.90
N SER A 112 -0.23 -5.37 -6.95
CA SER A 112 0.10 -6.03 -5.69
C SER A 112 -1.09 -6.25 -4.75
N ASP A 113 -2.13 -5.40 -4.84
CA ASP A 113 -3.31 -5.51 -3.98
C ASP A 113 -4.30 -6.56 -4.49
N SER A 114 -4.36 -6.77 -5.81
CA SER A 114 -5.26 -7.75 -6.43
C SER A 114 -5.00 -9.18 -5.96
N GLY A 115 -3.74 -9.55 -5.73
CA GLY A 115 -3.37 -10.87 -5.19
C GLY A 115 -3.82 -11.08 -3.75
N SER A 116 -3.76 -10.04 -2.93
CA SER A 116 -4.18 -10.08 -1.53
C SER A 116 -5.70 -10.21 -1.39
N HIS A 117 -6.46 -9.47 -2.18
CA HIS A 117 -7.93 -9.52 -2.19
C HIS A 117 -8.42 -10.89 -2.65
N ARG A 118 -7.82 -11.43 -3.72
CA ARG A 118 -8.15 -12.77 -4.21
C ARG A 118 -7.88 -13.83 -3.16
N HIS A 119 -6.70 -13.84 -2.56
CA HIS A 119 -6.35 -14.79 -1.50
C HIS A 119 -7.32 -14.72 -0.31
N LEU A 120 -7.70 -13.51 0.10
CA LEU A 120 -8.66 -13.30 1.17
C LEU A 120 -10.07 -13.81 0.78
N ALA A 121 -10.53 -13.54 -0.45
CA ALA A 121 -11.80 -14.05 -0.97
C ALA A 121 -11.81 -15.59 -1.06
N GLU A 122 -10.71 -16.21 -1.51
CA GLU A 122 -10.54 -17.66 -1.53
C GLU A 122 -10.62 -18.27 -0.11
N ARG A 123 -10.03 -17.62 0.88
CA ARG A 123 -10.13 -18.05 2.29
C ARG A 123 -11.55 -17.93 2.85
N LEU A 124 -12.25 -16.84 2.53
CA LEU A 124 -13.65 -16.66 2.93
C LEU A 124 -14.55 -17.74 2.30
N LEU A 125 -14.32 -18.06 1.03
CA LEU A 125 -15.04 -19.13 0.34
C LEU A 125 -14.74 -20.50 0.96
N ALA A 126 -13.47 -20.82 1.18
CA ALA A 126 -13.05 -22.11 1.77
C ALA A 126 -13.56 -22.32 3.20
N GLY A 127 -13.74 -21.22 3.95
CA GLY A 127 -14.29 -21.25 5.31
C GLY A 127 -15.81 -21.10 5.39
N ASP A 128 -16.52 -21.25 4.26
CA ASP A 128 -17.99 -21.09 4.16
C ASP A 128 -18.51 -19.78 4.80
N ALA A 129 -17.69 -18.73 4.68
CA ALA A 129 -17.98 -17.41 5.27
C ALA A 129 -18.60 -16.43 4.29
N LEU A 130 -18.76 -16.81 3.01
CA LEU A 130 -19.48 -16.00 2.01
C LEU A 130 -20.96 -16.36 2.02
N ARG A 131 -21.79 -15.33 1.76
CA ARG A 131 -23.24 -15.56 1.60
C ARG A 131 -23.55 -16.49 0.43
N PRO A 132 -24.59 -17.33 0.55
CA PRO A 132 -25.09 -18.11 -0.56
C PRO A 132 -25.37 -17.20 -1.79
N GLY A 133 -24.80 -17.56 -2.93
CA GLY A 133 -24.94 -16.80 -4.19
C GLY A 133 -23.86 -15.74 -4.41
N CYS A 134 -23.03 -15.39 -3.44
CA CYS A 134 -21.87 -14.52 -3.64
C CYS A 134 -20.76 -15.28 -4.36
N SER A 135 -20.38 -14.85 -5.56
CA SER A 135 -19.28 -15.43 -6.32
C SER A 135 -17.92 -14.98 -5.78
N LEU A 136 -16.87 -15.78 -6.02
CA LEU A 136 -15.50 -15.42 -5.69
C LEU A 136 -15.11 -14.05 -6.28
N ARG A 137 -15.49 -13.80 -7.53
CA ARG A 137 -15.21 -12.54 -8.22
C ARG A 137 -15.91 -11.35 -7.56
N GLU A 138 -17.17 -11.52 -7.18
CA GLU A 138 -17.92 -10.49 -6.46
C GLU A 138 -17.26 -10.19 -5.10
N ALA A 139 -16.82 -11.22 -4.39
CA ALA A 139 -16.08 -11.05 -3.14
C ALA A 139 -14.76 -10.29 -3.36
N GLU A 140 -13.98 -10.64 -4.40
CA GLU A 140 -12.77 -9.89 -4.78
C GLU A 140 -13.05 -8.41 -5.06
N ASP A 141 -14.09 -8.12 -5.85
CA ASP A 141 -14.45 -6.76 -6.23
C ASP A 141 -14.89 -5.93 -5.02
N VAL A 142 -15.71 -6.52 -4.14
CA VAL A 142 -16.16 -5.86 -2.89
C VAL A 142 -14.98 -5.63 -1.94
N LEU A 143 -14.11 -6.62 -1.74
CA LEU A 143 -12.92 -6.46 -0.92
C LEU A 143 -12.00 -5.37 -1.48
N GLY A 144 -11.80 -5.32 -2.80
CA GLY A 144 -11.02 -4.28 -3.47
C GLY A 144 -11.62 -2.87 -3.27
N ALA A 145 -12.95 -2.75 -3.29
CA ALA A 145 -13.62 -1.49 -3.02
C ALA A 145 -13.48 -1.08 -1.54
N LEU A 146 -13.68 -2.00 -0.60
CA LEU A 146 -13.57 -1.75 0.83
C LEU A 146 -12.14 -1.42 1.28
N THR A 147 -11.13 -1.97 0.60
CA THR A 147 -9.71 -1.72 0.86
C THR A 147 -9.13 -0.62 -0.02
N SER A 148 -9.94 0.33 -0.50
CA SER A 148 -9.45 1.48 -1.25
C SER A 148 -9.11 2.65 -0.33
N PHE A 149 -7.96 3.28 -0.57
CA PHE A 149 -7.56 4.50 0.17
C PHE A 149 -8.58 5.62 0.01
N ALA A 150 -9.21 5.76 -1.16
CA ALA A 150 -10.21 6.80 -1.40
C ALA A 150 -11.43 6.69 -0.47
N LEU A 151 -11.91 5.46 -0.22
CA LEU A 151 -13.00 5.22 0.74
C LEU A 151 -12.55 5.50 2.17
N PHE A 152 -11.35 5.06 2.53
CA PHE A 152 -10.75 5.36 3.83
C PHE A 152 -10.61 6.88 4.04
N ASP A 153 -10.01 7.61 3.11
CA ASP A 153 -9.75 9.06 3.23
C ASP A 153 -11.05 9.83 3.42
N ARG A 154 -12.10 9.48 2.67
CA ARG A 154 -13.44 10.06 2.84
C ARG A 154 -14.03 9.80 4.23
N LEU A 155 -13.91 8.60 4.75
CA LEU A 155 -14.45 8.25 6.07
C LEU A 155 -13.61 8.81 7.21
N HIS A 156 -12.29 8.83 7.06
CA HIS A 156 -11.35 9.26 8.07
C HIS A 156 -11.22 10.79 8.12
N HIS A 157 -10.89 11.40 6.98
CA HIS A 157 -10.64 12.84 6.90
C HIS A 157 -11.96 13.64 6.90
N ASP A 158 -12.84 13.40 5.93
CA ASP A 158 -14.10 14.16 5.81
C ASP A 158 -15.06 13.78 6.94
N GLY A 159 -15.11 12.51 7.29
CA GLY A 159 -15.95 11.98 8.37
C GLY A 159 -15.39 12.18 9.78
N ARG A 160 -14.15 12.68 9.93
CA ARG A 160 -13.45 12.90 11.21
C ARG A 160 -13.47 11.67 12.11
N ARG A 161 -13.22 10.49 11.56
CA ARG A 161 -13.24 9.21 12.31
C ARG A 161 -11.83 8.69 12.55
N THR A 162 -11.65 7.97 13.65
CA THR A 162 -10.39 7.24 13.90
C THR A 162 -10.22 6.09 12.91
N PRO A 163 -8.98 5.64 12.63
CA PRO A 163 -8.74 4.48 11.76
C PRO A 163 -9.51 3.22 12.20
N ALA A 164 -9.58 2.98 13.50
CA ALA A 164 -10.34 1.85 14.05
C ALA A 164 -11.86 1.97 13.78
N ALA A 165 -12.43 3.17 13.96
CA ALA A 165 -13.84 3.41 13.65
C ALA A 165 -14.13 3.26 12.15
N VAL A 166 -13.19 3.61 11.27
CA VAL A 166 -13.30 3.35 9.84
C VAL A 166 -13.27 1.86 9.56
N ALA A 167 -12.32 1.11 10.13
CA ALA A 167 -12.25 -0.35 9.97
C ALA A 167 -13.56 -1.04 10.41
N ASP A 168 -14.18 -0.60 11.50
CA ASP A 168 -15.48 -1.12 11.94
C ASP A 168 -16.62 -0.80 10.95
N ILE A 169 -16.59 0.36 10.31
CA ILE A 169 -17.55 0.69 9.24
C ILE A 169 -17.34 -0.23 8.05
N LEU A 170 -16.09 -0.43 7.61
CA LEU A 170 -15.76 -1.30 6.49
C LEU A 170 -16.18 -2.76 6.77
N MET A 171 -15.99 -3.25 8.00
CA MET A 171 -16.50 -4.57 8.42
C MET A 171 -18.02 -4.68 8.35
N ARG A 172 -18.76 -3.64 8.75
CA ARG A 172 -20.22 -3.62 8.58
C ARG A 172 -20.64 -3.63 7.11
N LEU A 173 -19.93 -2.92 6.25
CA LEU A 173 -20.18 -2.94 4.81
C LEU A 173 -19.87 -4.32 4.21
N ALA A 174 -18.80 -4.98 4.66
CA ALA A 174 -18.46 -6.34 4.27
C ALA A 174 -19.56 -7.36 4.64
N ALA A 175 -20.41 -7.08 5.63
CA ALA A 175 -21.53 -7.96 5.98
C ALA A 175 -22.52 -8.19 4.81
N GLY A 176 -22.46 -7.38 3.76
CA GLY A 176 -23.20 -7.62 2.51
C GLY A 176 -22.81 -8.90 1.79
N ILE A 177 -21.54 -9.33 1.89
CA ILE A 177 -20.99 -10.54 1.24
C ILE A 177 -20.70 -11.68 2.25
N LEU A 178 -20.79 -11.43 3.56
CA LEU A 178 -20.50 -12.42 4.60
C LEU A 178 -21.77 -13.16 5.05
N ALA A 179 -21.63 -14.46 5.27
CA ALA A 179 -22.68 -15.34 5.80
C ALA A 179 -22.92 -15.12 7.29
#